data_afb33f8e611b5fa693a2b71a76ffc2a5
#
_entry.id   afb33f8e611b5fa693a2b71a76ffc2a5
#
_cell.length_a   1.000
_cell.length_b   1.000
_cell.length_c   1.000
_cell.angle_alpha   90.00
_cell.angle_beta   90.00
_cell.angle_gamma   90.00
#
_symmetry.space_group_name_H-M   'P 1'
#
loop_
_entity.id
_entity.type
_entity.pdbx_description
1 polymer ?
#
loop_
_entity_poly.entity_id
_entity_poly.type
_entity_poly.pdbx_seq_one_letter_code
_entity_poly.pdbx_strand_id
1 'polypeptide(L)'
;MTGMRVSVVLCTYNGMRFLREQLDTVVEQTLTPFEVIVQDDGSTDQTLDIVREYCQKYPFVKLYQNEATHGVNGNFFSAMRRATGDLIAICDQDDIWELQKLEKMVATIGTNLLCSCRTKPFSEDGAYVDYDERVPNYRLPRLLYASVLGHSMLFQRKLLDMLPNVDATDYGTVYDVVLGVTAAACGEIVVCNEVLVHQRRYAAATTISEYDYDRRRKPSIANGLYLLWWSARHFKTVQPYLYSTFRQRKHMLKDIRGAHSEAYQDAIRICELEGKPGLSNLLRLSFLFVKHRHHLFYTEGRGFVNFARALLYPIMQIYDYRYLVTTKE
;
A
#
# COMPACT_ATOMS: atom_id res chain seq x y z
N MET A 1 27.93 1.68 1.25
CA MET A 1 27.08 0.68 0.53
C MET A 1 27.05 1.04 -0.96
N THR A 2 28.18 0.99 -1.61
CA THR A 2 28.38 1.26 -3.03
C THR A 2 28.19 -0.04 -3.78
N GLY A 3 27.13 -0.15 -4.57
CA GLY A 3 26.95 -1.24 -5.52
C GLY A 3 25.59 -1.91 -5.57
N MET A 4 24.58 -1.51 -4.77
CA MET A 4 23.24 -2.09 -4.91
C MET A 4 22.56 -1.58 -6.18
N ARG A 5 22.16 -2.51 -7.05
CA ARG A 5 21.47 -2.22 -8.31
C ARG A 5 19.98 -2.07 -8.05
N VAL A 6 19.40 -0.95 -8.49
CA VAL A 6 17.97 -0.67 -8.33
C VAL A 6 17.25 -0.86 -9.67
N SER A 7 16.29 -1.77 -9.74
CA SER A 7 15.30 -1.85 -10.81
C SER A 7 14.10 -0.95 -10.46
N VAL A 8 13.75 -0.02 -11.33
CA VAL A 8 12.49 0.71 -11.23
C VAL A 8 11.44 -0.04 -12.04
N VAL A 9 10.32 -0.36 -11.41
CA VAL A 9 9.15 -1.01 -12.05
C VAL A 9 8.05 0.02 -12.19
N LEU A 10 7.75 0.39 -13.43
CA LEU A 10 6.72 1.36 -13.81
C LEU A 10 5.67 0.64 -14.67
N CYS A 11 4.43 0.59 -14.17
CA CYS A 11 3.30 0.02 -14.89
C CYS A 11 2.46 1.09 -15.55
N THR A 12 2.05 0.88 -16.82
CA THR A 12 1.28 1.84 -17.60
C THR A 12 -0.03 1.25 -18.11
N TYR A 13 -1.05 2.10 -18.18
CA TYR A 13 -2.29 1.90 -18.90
C TYR A 13 -2.94 3.25 -19.21
N ASN A 14 -3.00 3.63 -20.50
CA ASN A 14 -3.54 4.90 -20.97
C ASN A 14 -3.01 6.13 -20.18
N GLY A 15 -1.68 6.17 -20.01
CA GLY A 15 -0.98 7.14 -19.17
C GLY A 15 -0.41 8.36 -19.91
N MET A 16 -0.69 8.54 -21.19
CA MET A 16 -0.01 9.54 -22.05
C MET A 16 0.03 10.94 -21.44
N ARG A 17 -0.96 11.29 -20.61
CA ARG A 17 -1.11 12.64 -20.06
C ARG A 17 0.01 13.04 -19.12
N PHE A 18 0.49 12.12 -18.28
CA PHE A 18 1.44 12.42 -17.20
C PHE A 18 2.74 11.62 -17.29
N LEU A 19 2.75 10.58 -18.13
CA LEU A 19 3.85 9.62 -18.17
C LEU A 19 5.20 10.25 -18.51
N ARG A 20 5.22 11.27 -19.37
CA ARG A 20 6.47 11.96 -19.75
C ARG A 20 7.13 12.63 -18.54
N GLU A 21 6.33 13.38 -17.77
CA GLU A 21 6.80 14.06 -16.56
C GLU A 21 7.31 13.04 -15.52
N GLN A 22 6.58 11.94 -15.33
CA GLN A 22 7.02 10.87 -14.42
C GLN A 22 8.33 10.23 -14.89
N LEU A 23 8.45 9.88 -16.18
CA LEU A 23 9.68 9.27 -16.73
C LEU A 23 10.89 10.21 -16.62
N ASP A 24 10.72 11.52 -16.83
CA ASP A 24 11.79 12.50 -16.65
C ASP A 24 12.35 12.43 -15.24
N THR A 25 11.49 12.40 -14.21
CA THR A 25 11.92 12.32 -12.80
C THR A 25 12.61 10.99 -12.47
N VAL A 26 12.31 9.91 -13.19
CA VAL A 26 12.93 8.59 -13.00
C VAL A 26 14.31 8.53 -13.66
N VAL A 27 14.46 9.06 -14.87
CA VAL A 27 15.75 8.97 -15.59
C VAL A 27 16.76 10.00 -15.08
N GLU A 28 16.31 11.06 -14.41
CA GLU A 28 17.13 12.12 -13.83
C GLU A 28 17.53 11.88 -12.37
N GLN A 29 17.23 10.70 -11.79
CA GLN A 29 17.59 10.38 -10.41
C GLN A 29 19.10 10.52 -10.16
N THR A 30 19.49 11.10 -9.01
CA THR A 30 20.90 11.22 -8.58
C THR A 30 21.60 9.86 -8.48
N LEU A 31 20.87 8.83 -8.03
CA LEU A 31 21.27 7.43 -8.17
C LEU A 31 20.62 6.86 -9.43
N THR A 32 21.36 6.83 -10.53
CA THR A 32 20.87 6.28 -11.80
C THR A 32 20.34 4.86 -11.62
N PRO A 33 19.09 4.57 -12.05
CA PRO A 33 18.56 3.21 -12.03
C PRO A 33 19.45 2.23 -12.81
N PHE A 34 19.60 1.02 -12.29
CA PHE A 34 20.26 -0.06 -13.03
C PHE A 34 19.43 -0.46 -14.27
N GLU A 35 18.12 -0.47 -14.13
CA GLU A 35 17.14 -0.63 -15.20
C GLU A 35 15.81 0.02 -14.81
N VAL A 36 15.06 0.46 -15.81
CA VAL A 36 13.66 0.88 -15.69
C VAL A 36 12.83 -0.07 -16.54
N ILE A 37 12.00 -0.86 -15.89
CA ILE A 37 11.06 -1.78 -16.54
C ILE A 37 9.74 -1.05 -16.66
N VAL A 38 9.40 -0.64 -17.87
CA VAL A 38 8.07 -0.10 -18.19
C VAL A 38 7.24 -1.24 -18.75
N GLN A 39 6.16 -1.61 -18.06
CA GLN A 39 5.25 -2.65 -18.52
C GLN A 39 3.86 -2.09 -18.77
N ASP A 40 3.41 -2.21 -20.01
CA ASP A 40 2.14 -1.68 -20.49
C ASP A 40 1.04 -2.73 -20.48
N ASP A 41 -0.14 -2.37 -19.98
CA ASP A 41 -1.29 -3.27 -19.84
C ASP A 41 -2.29 -3.17 -21.01
N GLY A 42 -1.80 -2.83 -22.21
CA GLY A 42 -2.63 -2.72 -23.41
C GLY A 42 -3.16 -1.32 -23.65
N SER A 43 -2.34 -0.29 -23.49
CA SER A 43 -2.70 1.10 -23.79
C SER A 43 -3.12 1.28 -25.24
N THR A 44 -4.13 2.13 -25.46
CA THR A 44 -4.69 2.49 -26.76
C THR A 44 -4.42 3.94 -27.16
N ASP A 45 -3.83 4.71 -26.26
CA ASP A 45 -3.38 6.09 -26.48
C ASP A 45 -1.89 6.14 -26.89
N GLN A 46 -1.26 7.32 -26.81
CA GLN A 46 0.16 7.51 -27.18
C GLN A 46 1.15 7.06 -26.10
N THR A 47 0.72 6.31 -25.06
CA THR A 47 1.57 5.83 -23.98
C THR A 47 2.79 5.06 -24.51
N LEU A 48 2.58 4.10 -25.43
CA LEU A 48 3.65 3.28 -25.98
C LEU A 48 4.66 4.09 -26.80
N ASP A 49 4.21 5.13 -27.51
CA ASP A 49 5.11 5.97 -28.31
C ASP A 49 6.02 6.80 -27.40
N ILE A 50 5.47 7.35 -26.32
CA ILE A 50 6.27 8.03 -25.28
C ILE A 50 7.34 7.10 -24.73
N VAL A 51 6.98 5.88 -24.32
CA VAL A 51 7.95 4.95 -23.74
C VAL A 51 9.04 4.58 -24.77
N ARG A 52 8.70 4.38 -26.04
CA ARG A 52 9.68 4.07 -27.10
C ARG A 52 10.71 5.19 -27.29
N GLU A 53 10.31 6.47 -27.18
CA GLU A 53 11.25 7.61 -27.20
C GLU A 53 12.28 7.50 -26.05
N TYR A 54 11.81 7.16 -24.81
CA TYR A 54 12.71 6.98 -23.66
C TYR A 54 13.64 5.77 -23.85
N CYS A 55 13.15 4.66 -24.39
CA CYS A 55 13.99 3.49 -24.69
C CYS A 55 15.11 3.81 -25.70
N GLN A 56 14.85 4.69 -26.67
CA GLN A 56 15.87 5.14 -27.64
C GLN A 56 16.92 6.05 -26.99
N LYS A 57 16.50 6.91 -26.06
CA LYS A 57 17.37 7.88 -25.39
C LYS A 57 18.16 7.29 -24.23
N TYR A 58 17.58 6.34 -23.51
CA TYR A 58 18.14 5.78 -22.27
C TYR A 58 18.23 4.24 -22.37
N PRO A 59 19.42 3.66 -22.59
CA PRO A 59 19.59 2.21 -22.80
C PRO A 59 19.14 1.33 -21.63
N PHE A 60 19.02 1.89 -20.43
CA PHE A 60 18.53 1.20 -19.24
C PHE A 60 17.00 1.20 -19.11
N VAL A 61 16.25 1.91 -19.98
CA VAL A 61 14.79 1.87 -20.04
C VAL A 61 14.36 0.79 -21.01
N LYS A 62 13.48 -0.12 -20.55
CA LYS A 62 13.01 -1.27 -21.32
C LYS A 62 11.48 -1.31 -21.30
N LEU A 63 10.88 -1.45 -22.50
CA LEU A 63 9.43 -1.58 -22.67
C LEU A 63 9.04 -3.06 -22.79
N TYR A 64 8.03 -3.43 -22.03
CA TYR A 64 7.38 -4.74 -22.12
C TYR A 64 5.86 -4.56 -22.25
N GLN A 65 5.20 -5.46 -22.93
CA GLN A 65 3.74 -5.58 -22.91
C GLN A 65 3.34 -6.68 -21.92
N ASN A 66 2.24 -6.46 -21.21
CA ASN A 66 1.71 -7.47 -20.31
C ASN A 66 1.02 -8.56 -21.11
N GLU A 67 1.62 -9.74 -21.10
CA GLU A 67 1.07 -10.97 -21.72
C GLU A 67 0.40 -11.89 -20.69
N ALA A 68 0.42 -11.48 -19.41
CA ALA A 68 -0.16 -12.21 -18.29
C ALA A 68 -1.60 -11.74 -18.01
N THR A 69 -2.04 -11.86 -16.79
CA THR A 69 -3.34 -11.35 -16.35
C THR A 69 -3.37 -9.83 -16.39
N HIS A 70 -4.32 -9.27 -17.14
CA HIS A 70 -4.55 -7.82 -17.18
C HIS A 70 -5.04 -7.25 -15.85
N GLY A 71 -4.88 -5.95 -15.69
CA GLY A 71 -5.23 -5.20 -14.49
C GLY A 71 -4.03 -4.94 -13.58
N VAL A 72 -4.24 -4.07 -12.60
CA VAL A 72 -3.18 -3.51 -11.75
C VAL A 72 -2.30 -4.60 -11.13
N ASN A 73 -2.90 -5.61 -10.51
CA ASN A 73 -2.15 -6.69 -9.86
C ASN A 73 -1.31 -7.49 -10.84
N GLY A 74 -1.93 -7.98 -11.93
CA GLY A 74 -1.25 -8.79 -12.93
C GLY A 74 -0.10 -8.03 -13.59
N ASN A 75 -0.32 -6.75 -13.90
CA ASN A 75 0.69 -5.90 -14.51
C ASN A 75 1.89 -5.71 -13.57
N PHE A 76 1.66 -5.30 -12.31
CA PHE A 76 2.76 -5.10 -11.35
C PHE A 76 3.49 -6.39 -10.98
N PHE A 77 2.79 -7.50 -10.69
CA PHE A 77 3.47 -8.76 -10.34
C PHE A 77 4.30 -9.30 -11.50
N SER A 78 3.77 -9.24 -12.73
CA SER A 78 4.50 -9.66 -13.93
C SER A 78 5.75 -8.77 -14.16
N ALA A 79 5.61 -7.45 -14.04
CA ALA A 79 6.73 -6.51 -14.19
C ALA A 79 7.81 -6.70 -13.13
N MET A 80 7.44 -6.86 -11.85
CA MET A 80 8.39 -7.11 -10.76
C MET A 80 9.23 -8.37 -10.97
N ARG A 81 8.68 -9.44 -11.57
CA ARG A 81 9.43 -10.66 -11.89
C ARG A 81 10.49 -10.47 -12.96
N ARG A 82 10.36 -9.44 -13.80
CA ARG A 82 11.39 -9.08 -14.81
C ARG A 82 12.58 -8.37 -14.19
N ALA A 83 12.43 -7.83 -12.97
CA ALA A 83 13.48 -7.07 -12.30
C ALA A 83 14.68 -7.95 -11.94
N THR A 84 15.88 -7.51 -12.29
CA THR A 84 17.15 -8.21 -12.08
C THR A 84 18.08 -7.49 -11.11
N GLY A 85 17.73 -6.29 -10.67
CA GLY A 85 18.45 -5.55 -9.62
C GLY A 85 18.31 -6.19 -8.24
N ASP A 86 19.11 -5.75 -7.31
CA ASP A 86 19.11 -6.21 -5.92
C ASP A 86 17.92 -5.64 -5.14
N LEU A 87 17.51 -4.43 -5.54
CA LEU A 87 16.38 -3.68 -5.02
C LEU A 87 15.38 -3.38 -6.14
N ILE A 88 14.10 -3.28 -5.77
CA ILE A 88 13.01 -2.91 -6.68
C ILE A 88 12.30 -1.69 -6.12
N ALA A 89 12.19 -0.63 -6.91
CA ALA A 89 11.39 0.56 -6.62
C ALA A 89 10.11 0.53 -7.46
N ILE A 90 8.95 0.72 -6.83
CA ILE A 90 7.67 0.79 -7.52
C ILE A 90 7.40 2.23 -7.96
N CYS A 91 6.90 2.38 -9.17
CA CYS A 91 6.58 3.66 -9.79
C CYS A 91 5.19 3.61 -10.45
N ASP A 92 4.32 4.54 -10.07
CA ASP A 92 3.06 4.78 -10.77
C ASP A 92 3.34 5.70 -11.99
N GLN A 93 2.44 5.72 -12.97
CA GLN A 93 2.67 6.42 -14.25
C GLN A 93 2.43 7.94 -14.22
N ASP A 94 1.94 8.48 -13.10
CA ASP A 94 1.30 9.80 -13.02
C ASP A 94 1.73 10.65 -11.82
N ASP A 95 2.76 10.22 -11.09
CA ASP A 95 3.33 10.94 -9.96
C ASP A 95 4.55 11.80 -10.37
N ILE A 96 5.18 12.44 -9.40
CA ILE A 96 6.45 13.16 -9.56
C ILE A 96 7.40 12.68 -8.44
N TRP A 97 8.58 12.21 -8.81
CA TRP A 97 9.60 11.82 -7.85
C TRP A 97 10.59 12.95 -7.59
N GLU A 98 11.01 13.08 -6.33
CA GLU A 98 12.19 13.90 -5.99
C GLU A 98 13.46 13.26 -6.56
N LEU A 99 14.39 14.07 -7.07
CA LEU A 99 15.59 13.60 -7.75
C LEU A 99 16.48 12.68 -6.88
N GLN A 100 16.41 12.82 -5.58
CA GLN A 100 17.21 12.04 -4.61
C GLN A 100 16.46 10.84 -4.04
N LYS A 101 15.29 10.46 -4.60
CA LYS A 101 14.44 9.41 -4.01
C LYS A 101 15.18 8.09 -3.90
N LEU A 102 15.77 7.60 -4.97
CA LEU A 102 16.46 6.31 -4.96
C LEU A 102 17.66 6.32 -4.02
N GLU A 103 18.49 7.35 -4.08
CA GLU A 103 19.67 7.51 -3.23
C GLU A 103 19.33 7.45 -1.74
N LYS A 104 18.33 8.25 -1.31
CA LYS A 104 17.90 8.33 0.08
C LYS A 104 17.24 7.04 0.57
N MET A 105 16.42 6.40 -0.26
CA MET A 105 15.77 5.15 0.10
C MET A 105 16.76 3.99 0.18
N VAL A 106 17.76 3.93 -0.72
CA VAL A 106 18.85 2.94 -0.67
C VAL A 106 19.70 3.13 0.58
N ALA A 107 19.99 4.38 0.97
CA ALA A 107 20.71 4.67 2.22
C ALA A 107 19.89 4.25 3.46
N THR A 108 18.56 4.33 3.39
CA THR A 108 17.67 4.06 4.54
C THR A 108 17.34 2.58 4.72
N ILE A 109 17.19 1.81 3.64
CA ILE A 109 16.67 0.44 3.70
C ILE A 109 17.54 -0.50 4.56
N GLY A 110 18.86 -0.36 4.54
CA GLY A 110 19.78 -1.21 5.30
C GLY A 110 19.57 -2.70 5.01
N THR A 111 19.35 -3.48 6.06
CA THR A 111 19.05 -4.93 5.99
C THR A 111 17.55 -5.24 5.95
N ASN A 112 16.68 -4.22 6.04
CA ASN A 112 15.23 -4.40 6.07
C ASN A 112 14.70 -4.86 4.70
N LEU A 113 13.58 -5.58 4.70
CA LEU A 113 12.98 -6.09 3.47
C LEU A 113 12.36 -5.00 2.61
N LEU A 114 11.80 -3.97 3.24
CA LEU A 114 11.11 -2.88 2.57
C LEU A 114 11.40 -1.53 3.25
N CYS A 115 11.62 -0.51 2.44
CA CYS A 115 11.66 0.90 2.81
C CYS A 115 10.51 1.62 2.13
N SER A 116 9.77 2.44 2.89
CA SER A 116 8.78 3.37 2.35
C SER A 116 9.23 4.79 2.56
N CYS A 117 8.94 5.70 1.63
CA CYS A 117 9.13 7.13 1.82
C CYS A 117 7.79 7.82 2.10
N ARG A 118 7.85 9.11 2.49
CA ARG A 118 6.63 9.92 2.61
C ARG A 118 6.18 10.38 1.23
N THR A 119 4.85 10.46 1.08
CA THR A 119 4.19 10.91 -0.14
C THR A 119 3.37 12.16 0.19
N LYS A 120 3.52 13.22 -0.60
CA LYS A 120 2.71 14.44 -0.49
C LYS A 120 1.74 14.50 -1.67
N PRO A 121 0.42 14.43 -1.44
CA PRO A 121 -0.55 14.55 -2.51
C PRO A 121 -0.65 16.02 -2.98
N PHE A 122 -0.92 16.20 -4.27
CA PHE A 122 -1.24 17.49 -4.89
C PHE A 122 -2.33 17.33 -5.94
N SER A 123 -3.05 18.40 -6.24
CA SER A 123 -4.05 18.45 -7.30
C SER A 123 -3.70 19.51 -8.32
N GLU A 124 -3.89 19.23 -9.61
CA GLU A 124 -3.63 20.18 -10.70
C GLU A 124 -4.67 21.32 -10.77
N ASP A 125 -5.90 21.04 -10.34
CA ASP A 125 -7.00 22.00 -10.33
C ASP A 125 -6.99 22.92 -9.10
N GLY A 126 -5.98 22.80 -8.24
CA GLY A 126 -5.84 23.56 -6.99
C GLY A 126 -6.81 23.15 -5.89
N ALA A 127 -7.55 22.06 -6.07
CA ALA A 127 -8.37 21.50 -5.00
C ALA A 127 -7.51 21.19 -3.77
N TYR A 128 -8.04 21.49 -2.58
CA TYR A 128 -7.33 21.18 -1.35
C TYR A 128 -7.17 19.66 -1.19
N VAL A 129 -5.93 19.23 -1.00
CA VAL A 129 -5.61 17.83 -0.71
C VAL A 129 -5.02 17.75 0.68
N ASP A 130 -5.65 16.94 1.55
CA ASP A 130 -5.18 16.75 2.92
C ASP A 130 -3.87 15.97 2.94
N TYR A 131 -2.94 16.44 3.75
CA TYR A 131 -1.63 15.82 3.92
C TYR A 131 -1.37 15.51 5.39
N ASP A 132 -1.13 14.24 5.70
CA ASP A 132 -0.78 13.79 7.04
C ASP A 132 0.75 13.83 7.22
N GLU A 133 1.24 14.78 8.01
CA GLU A 133 2.67 14.94 8.27
C GLU A 133 3.26 13.94 9.26
N ARG A 134 2.43 13.13 9.90
CA ARG A 134 2.89 12.14 10.87
C ARG A 134 3.62 10.99 10.17
N VAL A 135 4.61 10.41 10.83
CA VAL A 135 5.30 9.20 10.35
C VAL A 135 4.35 8.01 10.45
N PRO A 136 4.11 7.28 9.36
CA PRO A 136 3.21 6.14 9.39
C PRO A 136 3.81 4.96 10.19
N ASN A 137 2.94 4.24 10.86
CA ASN A 137 3.27 2.96 11.47
C ASN A 137 2.96 1.82 10.50
N TYR A 138 3.95 1.05 10.12
CA TYR A 138 3.83 -0.10 9.22
C TYR A 138 4.04 -1.45 9.93
N ARG A 139 3.69 -1.53 11.20
CA ARG A 139 3.68 -2.81 11.93
C ARG A 139 2.55 -3.72 11.45
N LEU A 140 2.79 -5.03 11.45
CA LEU A 140 1.88 -6.02 10.86
C LEU A 140 0.42 -5.92 11.37
N PRO A 141 0.12 -5.72 12.67
CA PRO A 141 -1.27 -5.59 13.13
C PRO A 141 -2.01 -4.43 12.46
N ARG A 142 -1.31 -3.32 12.15
CA ARG A 142 -1.91 -2.20 11.43
C ARG A 142 -2.11 -2.51 9.95
N LEU A 143 -1.17 -3.18 9.31
CA LEU A 143 -1.24 -3.49 7.87
C LEU A 143 -2.36 -4.48 7.52
N LEU A 144 -2.99 -5.09 8.52
CA LEU A 144 -4.26 -5.80 8.31
C LEU A 144 -5.43 -4.86 7.99
N TYR A 145 -5.30 -3.55 8.23
CA TYR A 145 -6.34 -2.52 8.06
C TYR A 145 -5.90 -1.34 7.19
N ALA A 146 -4.66 -1.34 6.75
CA ALA A 146 -4.06 -0.28 5.95
C ALA A 146 -3.06 -0.86 4.97
N SER A 147 -2.61 -0.06 4.01
CA SER A 147 -1.53 -0.42 3.08
C SER A 147 -0.33 0.50 3.23
N VAL A 148 0.80 0.05 2.73
CA VAL A 148 1.90 0.90 2.32
C VAL A 148 1.59 1.33 0.88
N LEU A 149 1.75 2.59 0.54
CA LEU A 149 1.48 3.06 -0.83
C LEU A 149 2.52 2.49 -1.80
N GLY A 150 2.09 1.86 -2.89
CA GLY A 150 2.97 1.19 -3.85
C GLY A 150 4.09 2.10 -4.34
N HIS A 151 3.78 3.28 -4.85
CA HIS A 151 4.74 4.25 -5.38
C HIS A 151 5.76 4.77 -4.34
N SER A 152 5.51 4.53 -3.06
CA SER A 152 6.45 4.89 -1.98
C SER A 152 7.45 3.78 -1.64
N MET A 153 7.35 2.60 -2.26
CA MET A 153 8.12 1.41 -1.87
C MET A 153 9.45 1.30 -2.60
N LEU A 154 10.49 0.92 -1.84
CA LEU A 154 11.73 0.29 -2.30
C LEU A 154 11.92 -0.98 -1.48
N PHE A 155 12.14 -2.14 -2.11
CA PHE A 155 12.26 -3.39 -1.38
C PHE A 155 13.35 -4.31 -1.95
N GLN A 156 13.86 -5.21 -1.13
CA GLN A 156 14.83 -6.21 -1.56
C GLN A 156 14.16 -7.22 -2.49
N ARG A 157 14.75 -7.52 -3.65
CA ARG A 157 14.19 -8.45 -4.65
C ARG A 157 13.82 -9.81 -4.04
N LYS A 158 14.55 -10.28 -3.02
CA LYS A 158 14.21 -11.52 -2.31
C LYS A 158 12.82 -11.53 -1.66
N LEU A 159 12.17 -10.37 -1.46
CA LEU A 159 10.80 -10.31 -0.97
C LEU A 159 9.82 -11.03 -1.91
N LEU A 160 10.10 -11.04 -3.22
CA LEU A 160 9.28 -11.76 -4.20
C LEU A 160 9.23 -13.28 -3.94
N ASP A 161 10.31 -13.85 -3.40
CA ASP A 161 10.38 -15.30 -3.07
C ASP A 161 9.53 -15.65 -1.84
N MET A 162 9.17 -14.65 -1.04
CA MET A 162 8.37 -14.79 0.18
C MET A 162 6.88 -14.58 -0.05
N LEU A 163 6.49 -14.03 -1.21
CA LEU A 163 5.09 -13.72 -1.52
C LEU A 163 4.21 -14.97 -1.48
N PRO A 164 2.93 -14.82 -1.12
CA PRO A 164 1.93 -15.85 -1.33
C PRO A 164 1.77 -16.16 -2.82
N ASN A 165 1.05 -17.22 -3.14
CA ASN A 165 0.88 -17.66 -4.53
C ASN A 165 -0.13 -16.78 -5.29
N VAL A 166 0.30 -15.55 -5.62
CA VAL A 166 -0.54 -14.52 -6.30
C VAL A 166 -0.92 -14.88 -7.74
N ASP A 167 -0.25 -15.86 -8.34
CA ASP A 167 -0.56 -16.31 -9.71
C ASP A 167 -1.73 -17.31 -9.76
N ALA A 168 -1.86 -18.12 -8.71
CA ALA A 168 -2.88 -19.15 -8.64
C ALA A 168 -4.08 -18.77 -7.77
N THR A 169 -3.95 -17.70 -6.96
CA THR A 169 -4.95 -17.34 -5.95
C THR A 169 -5.21 -15.85 -5.95
N ASP A 170 -6.46 -15.45 -6.18
CA ASP A 170 -6.92 -14.10 -5.92
C ASP A 170 -7.25 -13.94 -4.42
N TYR A 171 -6.46 -13.13 -3.72
CA TYR A 171 -6.67 -12.82 -2.31
C TYR A 171 -7.61 -11.63 -2.08
N GLY A 172 -8.27 -11.13 -3.13
CA GLY A 172 -9.21 -10.00 -3.05
C GLY A 172 -8.55 -8.71 -2.55
N THR A 173 -7.28 -8.51 -2.91
CA THR A 173 -6.51 -7.33 -2.48
C THR A 173 -5.52 -6.90 -3.56
N VAL A 174 -4.95 -5.70 -3.40
CA VAL A 174 -4.00 -5.12 -4.35
C VAL A 174 -2.54 -5.46 -3.99
N TYR A 175 -1.66 -5.40 -4.98
CA TYR A 175 -0.26 -5.81 -4.89
C TYR A 175 0.51 -5.13 -3.76
N ASP A 176 0.22 -3.88 -3.47
CA ASP A 176 0.90 -3.09 -2.42
C ASP A 176 0.56 -3.60 -1.01
N VAL A 177 -0.69 -4.03 -0.78
CA VAL A 177 -1.09 -4.73 0.45
C VAL A 177 -0.33 -6.05 0.59
N VAL A 178 -0.22 -6.83 -0.50
CA VAL A 178 0.50 -8.11 -0.49
C VAL A 178 1.98 -7.90 -0.13
N LEU A 179 2.65 -6.94 -0.79
CA LEU A 179 4.04 -6.60 -0.52
C LEU A 179 4.25 -6.11 0.92
N GLY A 180 3.45 -5.15 1.37
CA GLY A 180 3.56 -4.57 2.71
C GLY A 180 3.31 -5.59 3.82
N VAL A 181 2.24 -6.39 3.71
CA VAL A 181 1.92 -7.43 4.69
C VAL A 181 3.00 -8.51 4.70
N THR A 182 3.50 -8.94 3.54
CA THR A 182 4.58 -9.95 3.47
C THR A 182 5.87 -9.41 4.10
N ALA A 183 6.26 -8.17 3.79
CA ALA A 183 7.45 -7.56 4.36
C ALA A 183 7.35 -7.44 5.90
N ALA A 184 6.19 -7.02 6.42
CA ALA A 184 5.97 -6.89 7.86
C ALA A 184 5.81 -8.24 8.59
N ALA A 185 5.39 -9.30 7.89
CA ALA A 185 5.30 -10.65 8.44
C ALA A 185 6.67 -11.34 8.54
N CYS A 186 7.58 -11.06 7.60
CA CYS A 186 8.89 -11.69 7.50
C CYS A 186 10.04 -10.84 8.09
N GLY A 187 9.79 -9.55 8.37
CA GLY A 187 10.83 -8.63 8.87
C GLY A 187 10.24 -7.30 9.31
N GLU A 188 10.99 -6.23 9.07
CA GLU A 188 10.56 -4.86 9.39
C GLU A 188 10.46 -4.00 8.13
N ILE A 189 9.56 -3.03 8.18
CA ILE A 189 9.45 -1.95 7.21
C ILE A 189 10.05 -0.70 7.83
N VAL A 190 11.05 -0.12 7.19
CA VAL A 190 11.66 1.13 7.60
C VAL A 190 11.06 2.30 6.82
N VAL A 191 10.98 3.46 7.43
CA VAL A 191 10.46 4.68 6.80
C VAL A 191 11.58 5.69 6.59
N CYS A 192 11.82 6.05 5.31
CA CYS A 192 12.56 7.27 4.97
C CYS A 192 11.62 8.47 5.22
N ASN A 193 11.88 9.21 6.31
CA ASN A 193 10.98 10.27 6.78
C ASN A 193 11.10 11.57 5.96
N GLU A 194 11.26 11.46 4.65
CA GLU A 194 11.29 12.58 3.72
C GLU A 194 10.19 12.41 2.67
N VAL A 195 9.62 13.53 2.22
CA VAL A 195 8.70 13.55 1.08
C VAL A 195 9.53 13.35 -0.17
N LEU A 196 9.41 12.18 -0.79
CA LEU A 196 10.17 11.82 -1.99
C LEU A 196 9.27 11.48 -3.19
N VAL A 197 7.94 11.53 -2.98
CA VAL A 197 6.94 11.39 -4.03
C VAL A 197 5.88 12.48 -3.86
N HIS A 198 5.56 13.17 -4.94
CA HIS A 198 4.39 14.03 -5.06
C HIS A 198 3.32 13.25 -5.81
N GLN A 199 2.29 12.82 -5.07
CA GLN A 199 1.21 12.01 -5.63
C GLN A 199 0.17 12.90 -6.30
N ARG A 200 -0.03 12.69 -7.59
CA ARG A 200 -1.03 13.44 -8.35
C ARG A 200 -2.44 12.93 -8.05
N ARG A 201 -3.36 13.86 -7.82
CA ARG A 201 -4.78 13.61 -7.60
C ARG A 201 -5.60 14.26 -8.71
N TYR A 202 -6.38 13.47 -9.43
CA TYR A 202 -7.30 13.91 -10.49
C TYR A 202 -8.49 12.95 -10.58
N ALA A 203 -9.61 13.42 -11.14
CA ALA A 203 -10.90 12.71 -11.08
C ALA A 203 -10.91 11.30 -11.71
N ALA A 204 -10.01 11.03 -12.68
CA ALA A 204 -9.91 9.73 -13.34
C ALA A 204 -8.86 8.78 -12.70
N ALA A 205 -8.22 9.18 -11.59
CA ALA A 205 -7.24 8.32 -10.91
C ALA A 205 -7.93 7.11 -10.26
N THR A 206 -7.33 5.93 -10.41
CA THR A 206 -7.88 4.65 -9.94
C THR A 206 -8.15 4.62 -8.42
N THR A 207 -7.43 5.43 -7.63
CA THR A 207 -7.49 5.43 -6.16
C THR A 207 -8.31 6.56 -5.56
N ILE A 208 -8.89 7.46 -6.36
CA ILE A 208 -9.76 8.51 -5.81
C ILE A 208 -11.17 7.96 -5.67
N SER A 209 -11.57 7.70 -4.41
CA SER A 209 -12.97 7.61 -4.05
C SER A 209 -13.44 8.97 -3.52
N GLU A 210 -14.67 9.39 -3.83
CA GLU A 210 -15.33 10.57 -3.24
C GLU A 210 -15.30 10.55 -1.70
N TYR A 211 -15.04 9.40 -1.12
CA TYR A 211 -14.98 9.15 0.33
C TYR A 211 -13.69 9.62 1.01
N ASP A 212 -12.61 9.91 0.28
CA ASP A 212 -11.39 10.48 0.86
C ASP A 212 -11.61 11.89 1.41
N TYR A 213 -12.62 12.60 0.91
CA TYR A 213 -13.03 13.92 1.44
C TYR A 213 -13.59 13.89 2.87
N ASP A 214 -14.16 12.77 3.34
CA ASP A 214 -14.78 12.67 4.66
C ASP A 214 -13.78 12.31 5.79
N ARG A 215 -12.53 11.95 5.45
CA ARG A 215 -11.44 11.72 6.42
C ARG A 215 -11.00 12.98 7.17
N ARG A 216 -11.50 14.17 6.80
CA ARG A 216 -11.13 15.48 7.38
C ARG A 216 -11.62 15.73 8.81
N ARG A 217 -12.32 14.80 9.43
CA ARG A 217 -12.77 14.99 10.82
C ARG A 217 -11.58 14.92 11.76
N LYS A 218 -11.22 16.10 12.33
CA LYS A 218 -10.18 16.19 13.37
C LYS A 218 -10.49 15.20 14.50
N PRO A 219 -9.48 14.52 15.06
CA PRO A 219 -9.69 13.64 16.19
C PRO A 219 -10.38 14.36 17.33
N SER A 220 -11.56 13.91 17.72
CA SER A 220 -12.34 14.42 18.84
C SER A 220 -13.18 13.31 19.47
N ILE A 221 -13.56 13.48 20.71
CA ILE A 221 -14.46 12.53 21.42
C ILE A 221 -15.79 12.43 20.69
N ALA A 222 -16.36 13.55 20.24
CA ALA A 222 -17.61 13.58 19.49
C ALA A 222 -17.53 12.75 18.19
N ASN A 223 -16.42 12.88 17.45
CA ASN A 223 -16.18 12.08 16.26
C ASN A 223 -16.04 10.59 16.60
N GLY A 224 -15.37 10.23 17.70
CA GLY A 224 -15.27 8.85 18.16
C GLY A 224 -16.65 8.24 18.49
N LEU A 225 -17.52 8.97 19.16
CA LEU A 225 -18.89 8.56 19.45
C LEU A 225 -19.74 8.41 18.18
N TYR A 226 -19.58 9.32 17.23
CA TYR A 226 -20.24 9.21 15.92
C TYR A 226 -19.80 7.93 15.18
N LEU A 227 -18.50 7.65 15.12
CA LEU A 227 -17.98 6.43 14.49
C LEU A 227 -18.59 5.17 15.11
N LEU A 228 -18.66 5.11 16.44
CA LEU A 228 -19.26 3.98 17.17
C LEU A 228 -20.75 3.83 16.85
N TRP A 229 -21.51 4.94 16.91
CA TRP A 229 -22.92 4.94 16.59
C TRP A 229 -23.18 4.47 15.16
N TRP A 230 -22.46 5.05 14.19
CA TRP A 230 -22.58 4.70 12.78
C TRP A 230 -22.26 3.21 12.55
N SER A 231 -21.15 2.76 13.11
CA SER A 231 -20.69 1.38 12.98
C SER A 231 -21.66 0.38 13.59
N ALA A 232 -22.21 0.68 14.76
CA ALA A 232 -23.22 -0.17 15.41
C ALA A 232 -24.51 -0.28 14.57
N ARG A 233 -24.96 0.86 13.98
CA ARG A 233 -26.14 0.91 13.12
C ARG A 233 -25.98 0.08 11.83
N HIS A 234 -24.79 0.12 11.22
CA HIS A 234 -24.54 -0.52 9.92
C HIS A 234 -23.77 -1.84 10.02
N PHE A 235 -23.57 -2.34 11.24
CA PHE A 235 -22.81 -3.56 11.50
C PHE A 235 -23.28 -4.73 10.63
N LYS A 236 -24.59 -5.02 10.63
CA LYS A 236 -25.16 -6.15 9.88
C LYS A 236 -24.95 -6.03 8.37
N THR A 237 -24.93 -4.82 7.83
CA THR A 237 -24.73 -4.56 6.39
C THR A 237 -23.29 -4.77 5.97
N VAL A 238 -22.34 -4.32 6.81
CA VAL A 238 -20.90 -4.39 6.52
C VAL A 238 -20.29 -5.75 6.87
N GLN A 239 -20.82 -6.41 7.87
CA GLN A 239 -20.29 -7.67 8.44
C GLN A 239 -19.95 -8.76 7.41
N PRO A 240 -20.76 -9.08 6.39
CA PRO A 240 -20.42 -10.11 5.41
C PRO A 240 -19.13 -9.78 4.62
N TYR A 241 -18.93 -8.52 4.26
CA TYR A 241 -17.72 -8.04 3.57
C TYR A 241 -16.50 -8.14 4.48
N LEU A 242 -16.63 -7.68 5.72
CA LEU A 242 -15.57 -7.78 6.72
C LEU A 242 -15.11 -9.23 6.88
N TYR A 243 -16.04 -10.16 7.06
CA TYR A 243 -15.73 -11.58 7.20
C TYR A 243 -15.05 -12.16 5.97
N SER A 244 -15.51 -11.81 4.77
CA SER A 244 -14.89 -12.22 3.52
C SER A 244 -13.46 -11.72 3.43
N THR A 245 -13.26 -10.42 3.62
CA THR A 245 -11.95 -9.77 3.57
C THR A 245 -10.94 -10.43 4.52
N PHE A 246 -11.33 -10.65 5.79
CA PHE A 246 -10.39 -11.23 6.76
C PHE A 246 -10.16 -12.72 6.58
N ARG A 247 -11.09 -13.47 5.99
CA ARG A 247 -10.83 -14.86 5.56
C ARG A 247 -9.80 -14.91 4.43
N GLN A 248 -9.92 -14.03 3.44
CA GLN A 248 -8.95 -13.91 2.34
C GLN A 248 -7.57 -13.48 2.87
N ARG A 249 -7.49 -12.47 3.76
CA ARG A 249 -6.25 -12.05 4.42
C ARG A 249 -5.60 -13.17 5.23
N LYS A 250 -6.40 -13.97 5.96
CA LYS A 250 -5.89 -15.15 6.66
C LYS A 250 -5.30 -16.17 5.70
N HIS A 251 -5.96 -16.42 4.56
CA HIS A 251 -5.45 -17.31 3.53
C HIS A 251 -4.12 -16.78 2.98
N MET A 252 -4.08 -15.51 2.58
CA MET A 252 -2.87 -14.83 2.13
C MET A 252 -1.72 -14.95 3.15
N LEU A 253 -1.98 -14.65 4.44
CA LEU A 253 -0.96 -14.77 5.49
C LEU A 253 -0.40 -16.18 5.58
N LYS A 254 -1.22 -17.22 5.53
CA LYS A 254 -0.77 -18.61 5.62
C LYS A 254 0.11 -19.06 4.46
N ASP A 255 -0.06 -18.42 3.30
CA ASP A 255 0.70 -18.74 2.10
C ASP A 255 2.03 -17.96 2.03
N ILE A 256 2.27 -16.99 2.93
CA ILE A 256 3.54 -16.26 3.03
C ILE A 256 4.64 -17.22 3.48
N ARG A 257 5.75 -17.21 2.75
CA ARG A 257 6.91 -18.07 3.04
C ARG A 257 7.87 -17.40 4.01
N GLY A 258 8.30 -18.12 5.02
CA GLY A 258 9.33 -17.63 5.97
C GLY A 258 8.82 -16.75 7.12
N ALA A 259 7.50 -16.58 7.26
CA ALA A 259 6.91 -15.80 8.35
C ALA A 259 6.68 -16.68 9.59
N HIS A 260 7.34 -16.35 10.72
CA HIS A 260 7.27 -17.14 11.95
C HIS A 260 7.17 -16.33 13.25
N SER A 261 7.18 -14.98 13.17
CA SER A 261 7.20 -14.10 14.33
C SER A 261 5.92 -14.21 15.20
N GLU A 262 6.00 -13.81 16.48
CA GLU A 262 4.80 -13.69 17.34
C GLU A 262 3.76 -12.72 16.72
N ALA A 263 4.22 -11.61 16.16
CA ALA A 263 3.34 -10.66 15.46
C ALA A 263 2.61 -11.30 14.28
N TYR A 264 3.25 -12.22 13.57
CA TYR A 264 2.62 -12.99 12.50
C TYR A 264 1.54 -13.95 13.03
N GLN A 265 1.81 -14.67 14.13
CA GLN A 265 0.81 -15.56 14.74
C GLN A 265 -0.40 -14.76 15.26
N ASP A 266 -0.15 -13.60 15.86
CA ASP A 266 -1.22 -12.70 16.30
C ASP A 266 -2.01 -12.12 15.12
N ALA A 267 -1.36 -11.82 13.99
CA ALA A 267 -2.04 -11.37 12.77
C ALA A 267 -2.98 -12.45 12.19
N ILE A 268 -2.56 -13.71 12.16
CA ILE A 268 -3.43 -14.85 11.80
C ILE A 268 -4.61 -14.91 12.75
N ARG A 269 -4.38 -14.76 14.05
CA ARG A 269 -5.43 -14.82 15.07
C ARG A 269 -6.41 -13.65 14.93
N ILE A 270 -5.94 -12.45 14.65
CA ILE A 270 -6.79 -11.29 14.33
C ILE A 270 -7.69 -11.65 13.15
N CYS A 271 -7.14 -12.13 12.05
CA CYS A 271 -7.91 -12.51 10.87
C CYS A 271 -8.92 -13.64 11.16
N GLU A 272 -8.59 -14.58 12.04
CA GLU A 272 -9.54 -15.63 12.47
C GLU A 272 -10.74 -15.09 13.24
N LEU A 273 -10.49 -14.16 14.15
CA LEU A 273 -11.53 -13.57 14.99
C LEU A 273 -12.41 -12.63 14.19
N GLU A 274 -11.81 -11.79 13.32
CA GLU A 274 -12.53 -10.90 12.39
C GLU A 274 -13.34 -11.68 11.35
N GLY A 275 -12.84 -12.82 10.89
CA GLY A 275 -13.50 -13.66 9.89
C GLY A 275 -14.69 -14.48 10.41
N LYS A 276 -15.07 -14.36 11.69
CA LYS A 276 -16.12 -15.17 12.33
C LYS A 276 -17.08 -14.33 13.15
N PRO A 277 -18.41 -14.60 13.05
CA PRO A 277 -19.39 -13.92 13.89
C PRO A 277 -19.27 -14.33 15.37
N GLY A 278 -19.77 -13.48 16.26
CA GLY A 278 -20.01 -13.80 17.66
C GLY A 278 -19.41 -12.80 18.64
N LEU A 279 -20.16 -12.52 19.72
CA LEU A 279 -19.74 -11.58 20.76
C LEU A 279 -18.44 -12.03 21.47
N SER A 280 -18.25 -13.33 21.68
CA SER A 280 -17.02 -13.85 22.27
C SER A 280 -15.78 -13.57 21.41
N ASN A 281 -15.92 -13.65 20.09
CA ASN A 281 -14.83 -13.32 19.16
C ASN A 281 -14.53 -11.82 19.20
N LEU A 282 -15.55 -10.97 19.25
CA LEU A 282 -15.39 -9.53 19.38
C LEU A 282 -14.64 -9.16 20.66
N LEU A 283 -14.98 -9.75 21.80
CA LEU A 283 -14.28 -9.53 23.08
C LEU A 283 -12.81 -9.98 23.01
N ARG A 284 -12.56 -11.18 22.48
CA ARG A 284 -11.18 -11.70 22.31
C ARG A 284 -10.35 -10.78 21.40
N LEU A 285 -10.96 -10.29 20.34
CA LEU A 285 -10.34 -9.34 19.39
C LEU A 285 -10.01 -8.01 20.08
N SER A 286 -10.94 -7.48 20.91
CA SER A 286 -10.69 -6.27 21.70
C SER A 286 -9.47 -6.44 22.64
N PHE A 287 -9.33 -7.58 23.32
CA PHE A 287 -8.15 -7.84 24.15
C PHE A 287 -6.86 -7.94 23.33
N LEU A 288 -6.91 -8.56 22.16
CA LEU A 288 -5.78 -8.67 21.26
C LEU A 288 -5.34 -7.30 20.73
N PHE A 289 -6.30 -6.43 20.40
CA PHE A 289 -6.01 -5.06 20.02
C PHE A 289 -5.44 -4.21 21.16
N VAL A 290 -5.88 -4.41 22.39
CA VAL A 290 -5.27 -3.77 23.55
C VAL A 290 -3.82 -4.22 23.74
N LYS A 291 -3.50 -5.52 23.52
CA LYS A 291 -2.13 -6.01 23.48
C LYS A 291 -1.28 -5.26 22.45
N HIS A 292 -1.81 -5.06 21.26
CA HIS A 292 -1.12 -4.41 20.14
C HIS A 292 -1.41 -2.90 20.00
N ARG A 293 -1.97 -2.23 21.02
CA ARG A 293 -2.42 -0.84 20.93
C ARG A 293 -1.37 0.17 20.44
N HIS A 294 -0.09 -0.11 20.63
CA HIS A 294 1.02 0.73 20.16
C HIS A 294 1.37 0.49 18.68
N HIS A 295 0.95 -0.63 18.11
CA HIS A 295 1.24 -1.05 16.74
C HIS A 295 0.01 -1.07 15.82
N LEU A 296 -1.17 -0.70 16.34
CA LEU A 296 -2.43 -0.81 15.61
C LEU A 296 -2.80 0.47 14.85
N PHE A 297 -2.42 1.64 15.35
CA PHE A 297 -2.83 2.93 14.81
C PHE A 297 -1.73 3.58 13.98
N TYR A 298 -2.12 4.56 13.17
CA TYR A 298 -1.20 5.29 12.28
C TYR A 298 0.02 5.85 13.01
N THR A 299 -0.20 6.36 14.21
CA THR A 299 0.88 6.83 15.08
C THR A 299 0.78 6.15 16.44
N GLU A 300 1.92 5.96 17.09
CA GLU A 300 1.95 5.46 18.45
C GLU A 300 1.19 6.39 19.38
N GLY A 301 0.06 5.91 19.89
CA GLY A 301 -0.70 6.61 20.91
C GLY A 301 -0.30 6.13 22.31
N ARG A 302 -0.41 7.03 23.30
CA ARG A 302 -0.12 6.71 24.71
C ARG A 302 -1.34 6.98 25.59
N GLY A 303 -1.35 6.38 26.77
CA GLY A 303 -2.33 6.64 27.82
C GLY A 303 -3.70 5.97 27.62
N PHE A 304 -4.67 6.42 28.44
CA PHE A 304 -6.01 5.83 28.51
C PHE A 304 -6.80 5.96 27.20
N VAL A 305 -6.64 7.04 26.46
CA VAL A 305 -7.35 7.24 25.18
C VAL A 305 -6.95 6.18 24.17
N ASN A 306 -5.66 5.85 24.10
CA ASN A 306 -5.19 4.81 23.19
C ASN A 306 -5.69 3.42 23.60
N PHE A 307 -5.75 3.14 24.90
CA PHE A 307 -6.34 1.91 25.44
C PHE A 307 -7.82 1.80 25.06
N ALA A 308 -8.62 2.82 25.33
CA ALA A 308 -10.05 2.85 25.01
C ALA A 308 -10.30 2.70 23.50
N ARG A 309 -9.49 3.39 22.68
CA ARG A 309 -9.55 3.29 21.22
C ARG A 309 -9.26 1.87 20.75
N ALA A 310 -8.24 1.22 21.28
CA ALA A 310 -7.91 -0.16 20.92
C ALA A 310 -9.01 -1.15 21.33
N LEU A 311 -9.58 -0.97 22.52
CA LEU A 311 -10.69 -1.79 23.02
C LEU A 311 -11.94 -1.72 22.11
N LEU A 312 -12.22 -0.53 21.57
CA LEU A 312 -13.42 -0.27 20.74
C LEU A 312 -13.14 -0.41 19.24
N TYR A 313 -11.88 -0.60 18.84
CA TYR A 313 -11.48 -0.65 17.43
C TYR A 313 -12.20 -1.73 16.62
N PRO A 314 -12.51 -2.95 17.14
CA PRO A 314 -13.27 -3.94 16.38
C PRO A 314 -14.63 -3.47 15.89
N ILE A 315 -15.21 -2.47 16.55
CA ILE A 315 -16.45 -1.85 16.13
C ILE A 315 -16.17 -0.62 15.25
N MET A 316 -15.24 0.24 15.68
CA MET A 316 -14.97 1.51 15.00
C MET A 316 -14.47 1.35 13.56
N GLN A 317 -13.68 0.30 13.28
CA GLN A 317 -13.15 0.01 11.94
C GLN A 317 -14.25 -0.25 10.89
N ILE A 318 -15.47 -0.61 11.31
CA ILE A 318 -16.60 -0.84 10.41
C ILE A 318 -16.91 0.42 9.60
N TYR A 319 -16.64 1.60 10.15
CA TYR A 319 -16.79 2.87 9.45
C TYR A 319 -15.89 3.00 8.20
N ASP A 320 -14.78 2.29 8.13
CA ASP A 320 -13.90 2.29 6.97
C ASP A 320 -14.58 1.65 5.74
N TYR A 321 -15.64 0.87 5.97
CA TYR A 321 -16.47 0.23 4.93
C TYR A 321 -17.77 1.00 4.60
N ARG A 322 -17.88 2.28 4.97
CA ARG A 322 -19.09 3.10 4.77
C ARG A 322 -19.51 3.23 3.31
N TYR A 323 -18.58 3.15 2.38
CA TYR A 323 -18.84 3.16 0.94
C TYR A 323 -19.78 2.04 0.49
N LEU A 324 -19.82 0.90 1.20
CA LEU A 324 -20.73 -0.21 0.91
C LEU A 324 -22.19 0.09 1.27
N VAL A 325 -22.42 1.11 2.07
CA VAL A 325 -23.78 1.52 2.52
C VAL A 325 -24.30 2.63 1.61
N THR A 326 -23.46 3.62 1.29
CA THR A 326 -23.86 4.80 0.51
C THR A 326 -24.12 4.52 -0.97
N THR A 327 -23.59 3.44 -1.54
CA THR A 327 -23.88 3.01 -2.91
C THR A 327 -25.22 2.31 -3.08
N LYS A 328 -25.99 2.12 -1.99
CA LYS A 328 -27.30 1.46 -2.00
C LYS A 328 -28.48 2.41 -1.67
N GLU A 329 -28.18 3.66 -1.32
CA GLU A 329 -29.13 4.78 -1.22
C GLU A 329 -29.09 5.65 -2.48
#